data_ddf50dcfd9f59f4a64d245c5f343c12a
#
_entry.id   ddf50dcfd9f59f4a64d245c5f343c12a
#
_cell.length_a   1.000
_cell.length_b   1.000
_cell.length_c   1.000
_cell.angle_alpha   90.00
_cell.angle_beta   90.00
_cell.angle_gamma   90.00
#
_symmetry.space_group_name_H-M   'P 1'
#
loop_
_entity.id
_entity.type
_entity.pdbx_description
1 polymer ?
#
loop_
_entity_poly.entity_id
_entity_poly.type
_entity_poly.pdbx_seq_one_letter_code
_entity_poly.pdbx_strand_id
1 'polypeptide(L)'
;MRPQKKNQDDAVSPVVGVMLMIVVTVVIAAVITVFATGVMGDESSTTPVAMIELENIKSNGGLLTIVEFVHKGGDPLLWENVEVSLVGDIQTITNYFPGVHGTLTMSGKSGTGVAAEAGDYIRVTVSPVDMDGYYYPGEEVVWNMYDKRTDGIIANGKFVVP
;
A
#
# COMPACT_ATOMS: atom_id res chain seq x y z
N MET A 1 14.47 3.88 84.36
CA MET A 1 13.75 3.46 83.16
C MET A 1 13.98 4.50 82.08
N ARG A 2 14.69 4.21 80.97
CA ARG A 2 14.83 5.11 79.81
C ARG A 2 13.69 4.85 78.85
N PRO A 3 12.95 5.86 78.38
CA PRO A 3 11.93 5.68 77.38
C PRO A 3 12.60 5.26 76.06
N GLN A 4 12.14 4.19 75.47
CA GLN A 4 12.53 3.72 74.13
C GLN A 4 11.96 4.73 73.12
N LYS A 5 12.83 5.39 72.36
CA LYS A 5 12.50 6.25 71.24
C LYS A 5 11.99 5.33 70.14
N LYS A 6 10.68 5.32 69.91
CA LYS A 6 10.07 4.59 68.81
C LYS A 6 10.50 5.21 67.50
N ASN A 7 11.31 4.52 66.75
CA ASN A 7 11.79 4.96 65.43
C ASN A 7 10.58 5.12 64.53
N GLN A 8 10.28 6.36 64.14
CA GLN A 8 9.24 6.66 63.17
C GLN A 8 9.60 6.20 61.75
N ASP A 9 10.85 5.82 61.51
CA ASP A 9 11.36 5.38 60.21
C ASP A 9 10.79 4.03 59.76
N ASP A 10 10.39 3.16 60.72
CA ASP A 10 9.82 1.84 60.42
C ASP A 10 8.39 1.90 59.83
N ALA A 11 7.69 3.03 59.98
CA ALA A 11 6.30 3.16 59.49
C ALA A 11 6.25 3.68 58.05
N VAL A 12 7.31 4.34 57.57
CA VAL A 12 7.38 4.90 56.22
C VAL A 12 7.75 3.84 55.19
N SER A 13 8.57 2.86 55.57
CA SER A 13 9.06 1.81 54.68
C SER A 13 7.98 0.92 54.04
N PRO A 14 6.96 0.43 54.77
CA PRO A 14 5.90 -0.38 54.16
C PRO A 14 5.00 0.43 53.20
N VAL A 15 4.72 1.70 53.51
CA VAL A 15 3.89 2.57 52.69
C VAL A 15 4.60 2.91 51.38
N VAL A 16 5.88 3.22 51.44
CA VAL A 16 6.70 3.48 50.25
C VAL A 16 6.76 2.25 49.34
N GLY A 17 6.90 1.04 49.95
CA GLY A 17 6.90 -0.21 49.18
C GLY A 17 5.60 -0.46 48.42
N VAL A 18 4.44 -0.23 49.08
CA VAL A 18 3.13 -0.36 48.41
C VAL A 18 2.94 0.67 47.33
N MET A 19 3.31 1.95 47.57
CA MET A 19 3.23 2.99 46.55
C MET A 19 4.10 2.67 45.34
N LEU A 20 5.31 2.19 45.54
CA LEU A 20 6.23 1.82 44.45
C LEU A 20 5.67 0.64 43.65
N MET A 21 5.03 -0.35 44.33
CA MET A 21 4.41 -1.47 43.65
C MET A 21 3.22 -1.03 42.76
N ILE A 22 2.38 -0.10 43.25
CA ILE A 22 1.27 0.45 42.45
C ILE A 22 1.80 1.20 41.22
N VAL A 23 2.82 2.04 41.40
CA VAL A 23 3.41 2.79 40.28
C VAL A 23 3.98 1.86 39.23
N VAL A 24 4.73 0.84 39.63
CA VAL A 24 5.30 -0.14 38.70
C VAL A 24 4.22 -0.92 37.95
N THR A 25 3.16 -1.35 38.65
CA THR A 25 2.06 -2.09 37.98
C THR A 25 1.31 -1.21 36.98
N VAL A 26 1.07 0.06 37.28
CA VAL A 26 0.42 1.00 36.36
C VAL A 26 1.31 1.27 35.12
N VAL A 27 2.62 1.45 35.32
CA VAL A 27 3.57 1.63 34.21
C VAL A 27 3.61 0.41 33.31
N ILE A 28 3.70 -0.81 33.91
CA ILE A 28 3.69 -2.05 33.13
C ILE A 28 2.37 -2.21 32.37
N ALA A 29 1.24 -1.93 33.02
CA ALA A 29 -0.07 -2.00 32.37
C ALA A 29 -0.17 -1.01 31.19
N ALA A 30 0.33 0.22 31.35
CA ALA A 30 0.36 1.22 30.28
C ALA A 30 1.23 0.76 29.10
N VAL A 31 2.41 0.20 29.37
CA VAL A 31 3.32 -0.32 28.35
C VAL A 31 2.66 -1.48 27.60
N ILE A 32 2.06 -2.43 28.31
CA ILE A 32 1.38 -3.57 27.68
C ILE A 32 0.19 -3.08 26.83
N THR A 33 -0.56 -2.08 27.30
CA THR A 33 -1.69 -1.51 26.54
C THR A 33 -1.20 -0.87 25.23
N VAL A 34 -0.10 -0.11 25.27
CA VAL A 34 0.48 0.51 24.06
C VAL A 34 0.95 -0.57 23.09
N PHE A 35 1.62 -1.62 23.59
CA PHE A 35 2.02 -2.73 22.74
C PHE A 35 0.82 -3.48 22.15
N ALA A 36 -0.20 -3.76 22.97
CA ALA A 36 -1.38 -4.49 22.52
C ALA A 36 -2.21 -3.71 21.50
N THR A 37 -2.33 -2.39 21.68
CA THR A 37 -3.05 -1.51 20.73
C THR A 37 -2.19 -1.13 19.53
N GLY A 38 -0.87 -0.93 19.69
CA GLY A 38 0.05 -0.63 18.61
C GLY A 38 0.30 -1.82 17.68
N VAL A 39 0.31 -3.03 18.22
CA VAL A 39 0.43 -4.27 17.40
C VAL A 39 -0.88 -4.58 16.66
N MET A 40 -2.03 -4.10 17.16
CA MET A 40 -3.32 -4.24 16.47
C MET A 40 -3.71 -3.03 15.62
N GLY A 41 -3.03 -1.90 15.79
CA GLY A 41 -3.35 -0.65 15.08
C GLY A 41 -2.59 -0.42 13.79
N ASP A 42 -1.45 -1.08 13.58
CA ASP A 42 -0.89 -1.26 12.25
C ASP A 42 -1.45 -2.59 11.72
N GLU A 43 -2.49 -2.52 10.90
CA GLU A 43 -2.63 -3.52 9.86
C GLU A 43 -1.25 -3.57 9.21
N SER A 44 -0.52 -4.64 9.47
CA SER A 44 0.72 -4.97 8.77
C SER A 44 0.36 -4.92 7.29
N SER A 45 0.55 -3.75 6.68
CA SER A 45 0.24 -3.54 5.28
C SER A 45 1.28 -4.34 4.51
N THR A 46 0.97 -5.60 4.31
CA THR A 46 1.74 -6.46 3.40
C THR A 46 1.28 -6.14 1.98
N THR A 47 2.24 -6.02 1.09
CA THR A 47 1.93 -5.91 -0.35
C THR A 47 1.11 -7.13 -0.77
N PRO A 48 -0.06 -6.96 -1.37
CA PRO A 48 -0.86 -8.09 -1.84
C PRO A 48 -0.08 -8.88 -2.90
N VAL A 49 -0.21 -10.19 -2.85
CA VAL A 49 0.40 -11.10 -3.83
C VAL A 49 -0.65 -11.52 -4.82
N ALA A 50 -0.58 -10.99 -6.03
CA ALA A 50 -1.51 -11.29 -7.11
C ALA A 50 -0.78 -11.65 -8.40
N MET A 51 -1.34 -12.59 -9.15
CA MET A 51 -0.87 -12.96 -10.48
C MET A 51 -1.63 -12.12 -11.51
N ILE A 52 -0.94 -11.18 -12.11
CA ILE A 52 -1.48 -10.28 -13.13
C ILE A 52 -0.81 -10.59 -14.47
N GLU A 53 -1.61 -10.87 -15.47
CA GLU A 53 -1.15 -11.10 -16.84
C GLU A 53 -1.65 -10.01 -17.78
N LEU A 54 -0.79 -9.63 -18.72
CA LEU A 54 -1.18 -8.77 -19.83
C LEU A 54 -2.02 -9.60 -20.81
N GLU A 55 -3.26 -9.18 -21.05
CA GLU A 55 -4.19 -9.88 -21.93
C GLU A 55 -4.27 -9.23 -23.31
N ASN A 56 -4.38 -7.91 -23.35
CA ASN A 56 -4.62 -7.20 -24.60
C ASN A 56 -4.03 -5.79 -24.59
N ILE A 57 -3.62 -5.35 -25.77
CA ILE A 57 -3.13 -4.00 -26.01
C ILE A 57 -3.92 -3.44 -27.18
N LYS A 58 -4.48 -2.24 -27.02
CA LYS A 58 -5.21 -1.54 -28.08
C LYS A 58 -4.50 -0.25 -28.43
N SER A 59 -4.27 -0.06 -29.71
CA SER A 59 -3.78 1.18 -30.29
C SER A 59 -4.85 1.81 -31.19
N ASN A 60 -4.82 3.13 -31.30
CA ASN A 60 -5.66 3.89 -32.22
C ASN A 60 -4.77 4.80 -33.05
N GLY A 61 -4.77 4.60 -34.38
CA GLY A 61 -3.87 5.31 -35.27
C GLY A 61 -2.38 5.02 -35.02
N GLY A 62 -2.08 3.84 -34.46
CA GLY A 62 -0.72 3.44 -34.09
C GLY A 62 -0.26 3.90 -32.70
N LEU A 63 -1.08 4.63 -31.97
CA LEU A 63 -0.75 5.13 -30.62
C LEU A 63 -1.41 4.26 -29.55
N LEU A 64 -0.67 3.90 -28.50
CA LEU A 64 -1.21 3.14 -27.38
C LEU A 64 -2.36 3.89 -26.72
N THR A 65 -3.50 3.23 -26.57
CA THR A 65 -4.68 3.82 -25.94
C THR A 65 -5.18 3.03 -24.73
N ILE A 66 -5.11 1.71 -24.79
CA ILE A 66 -5.63 0.85 -23.72
C ILE A 66 -4.69 -0.34 -23.53
N VAL A 67 -4.41 -0.64 -22.27
CA VAL A 67 -3.74 -1.88 -21.83
C VAL A 67 -4.71 -2.64 -20.94
N GLU A 68 -4.97 -3.89 -21.25
CA GLU A 68 -5.88 -4.75 -20.48
C GLU A 68 -5.09 -5.87 -19.82
N PHE A 69 -5.20 -5.95 -18.51
CA PHE A 69 -4.64 -7.01 -17.69
C PHE A 69 -5.76 -7.90 -17.16
N VAL A 70 -5.43 -9.14 -16.82
CA VAL A 70 -6.33 -10.07 -16.13
C VAL A 70 -5.73 -10.45 -14.80
N HIS A 71 -6.54 -10.40 -13.76
CA HIS A 71 -6.20 -10.94 -12.45
C HIS A 71 -6.40 -12.45 -12.45
N LYS A 72 -5.33 -13.23 -12.55
CA LYS A 72 -5.39 -14.70 -12.67
C LYS A 72 -5.58 -15.39 -11.32
N GLY A 73 -5.26 -14.73 -10.22
CA GLY A 73 -5.39 -15.28 -8.87
C GLY A 73 -4.52 -14.59 -7.84
N GLY A 74 -4.68 -14.96 -6.60
CA GLY A 74 -4.01 -14.35 -5.45
C GLY A 74 -4.93 -13.41 -4.67
N ASP A 75 -4.35 -12.43 -3.98
CA ASP A 75 -5.09 -11.52 -3.12
C ASP A 75 -5.93 -10.52 -3.91
N PRO A 76 -7.11 -10.12 -3.43
CA PRO A 76 -7.91 -9.07 -4.04
C PRO A 76 -7.17 -7.73 -4.04
N LEU A 77 -7.22 -7.01 -5.14
CA LEU A 77 -6.57 -5.71 -5.31
C LEU A 77 -7.58 -4.58 -5.12
N LEU A 78 -7.50 -3.86 -4.01
CA LEU A 78 -8.33 -2.68 -3.75
C LEU A 78 -7.95 -1.55 -4.72
N TRP A 79 -8.91 -1.07 -5.52
CA TRP A 79 -8.69 -0.05 -6.54
C TRP A 79 -8.04 1.23 -6.02
N GLU A 80 -8.38 1.65 -4.81
CA GLU A 80 -7.83 2.84 -4.16
C GLU A 80 -6.35 2.71 -3.82
N ASN A 81 -5.87 1.47 -3.60
CA ASN A 81 -4.51 1.17 -3.19
C ASN A 81 -3.60 0.76 -4.36
N VAL A 82 -4.14 0.56 -5.55
CA VAL A 82 -3.34 0.15 -6.71
C VAL A 82 -2.86 1.37 -7.48
N GLU A 83 -1.58 1.39 -7.77
CA GLU A 83 -0.94 2.32 -8.69
C GLU A 83 -0.39 1.55 -9.89
N VAL A 84 -0.57 2.10 -11.07
CA VAL A 84 0.02 1.58 -12.31
C VAL A 84 0.92 2.63 -12.93
N SER A 85 2.10 2.23 -13.34
CA SER A 85 3.00 3.05 -14.15
C SER A 85 3.29 2.38 -15.47
N LEU A 86 3.35 3.16 -16.53
CA LEU A 86 3.84 2.78 -17.85
C LEU A 86 5.10 3.60 -18.13
N VAL A 87 6.20 2.93 -18.38
CA VAL A 87 7.52 3.52 -18.63
C VAL A 87 7.94 3.17 -20.04
N GLY A 88 7.99 4.14 -20.92
CA GLY A 88 8.54 4.03 -22.26
C GLY A 88 9.94 4.62 -22.35
N ASP A 89 10.46 4.76 -23.56
CA ASP A 89 11.81 5.26 -23.80
C ASP A 89 11.96 6.75 -23.42
N ILE A 90 10.90 7.53 -23.55
CA ILE A 90 10.93 9.00 -23.38
C ILE A 90 10.08 9.41 -22.18
N GLN A 91 9.00 8.68 -21.86
CA GLN A 91 7.98 9.09 -20.91
C GLN A 91 7.70 8.02 -19.84
N THR A 92 7.21 8.53 -18.71
CA THR A 92 6.61 7.73 -17.66
C THR A 92 5.26 8.32 -17.29
N ILE A 93 4.20 7.52 -17.35
CA ILE A 93 2.85 7.95 -16.98
C ILE A 93 2.35 7.06 -15.85
N THR A 94 1.76 7.68 -14.82
CA THR A 94 1.18 6.99 -13.67
C THR A 94 -0.26 7.42 -13.46
N ASN A 95 -1.04 6.58 -12.76
CA ASN A 95 -2.40 6.94 -12.36
C ASN A 95 -2.46 7.69 -11.02
N TYR A 96 -1.36 7.73 -10.28
CA TYR A 96 -1.32 8.38 -8.96
C TYR A 96 -0.99 9.87 -9.05
N PHE A 97 0.02 10.20 -9.83
CA PHE A 97 0.29 11.59 -10.18
C PHE A 97 0.00 11.79 -11.67
N PRO A 98 -0.89 12.72 -12.03
CA PRO A 98 -0.99 13.13 -13.44
C PRO A 98 0.41 13.58 -13.86
N GLY A 99 1.06 12.77 -14.66
CA GLY A 99 2.38 13.06 -15.18
C GLY A 99 2.33 14.33 -16.03
N VAL A 100 3.48 14.95 -16.25
CA VAL A 100 3.59 16.13 -17.13
C VAL A 100 3.06 15.80 -18.54
N HIS A 101 3.14 14.52 -18.94
CA HIS A 101 2.85 14.06 -20.30
C HIS A 101 1.50 13.33 -20.45
N GLY A 102 0.84 12.95 -19.35
CA GLY A 102 -0.44 12.26 -19.48
C GLY A 102 -0.99 11.69 -18.17
N THR A 103 -2.17 11.07 -18.25
CA THR A 103 -2.84 10.40 -17.14
C THR A 103 -3.20 8.98 -17.52
N LEU A 104 -3.15 8.07 -16.53
CA LEU A 104 -3.70 6.73 -16.65
C LEU A 104 -5.01 6.67 -15.85
N THR A 105 -6.04 6.13 -16.50
CA THR A 105 -7.31 5.85 -15.82
C THR A 105 -7.51 4.34 -15.74
N MET A 106 -7.64 3.83 -14.52
CA MET A 106 -7.96 2.42 -14.30
C MET A 106 -9.46 2.20 -14.20
N SER A 107 -9.93 1.12 -14.81
CA SER A 107 -11.30 0.63 -14.69
C SER A 107 -11.31 -0.89 -14.70
N GLY A 108 -12.24 -1.51 -13.96
CA GLY A 108 -12.40 -2.95 -13.92
C GLY A 108 -13.75 -3.39 -14.46
N LYS A 109 -13.88 -4.68 -14.77
CA LYS A 109 -15.13 -5.26 -15.25
C LYS A 109 -16.11 -5.55 -14.12
N SER A 110 -15.67 -5.73 -12.90
CA SER A 110 -16.54 -5.91 -11.73
C SER A 110 -17.20 -4.57 -11.41
N GLY A 111 -18.31 -4.31 -12.01
CA GLY A 111 -18.98 -3.01 -12.14
C GLY A 111 -19.45 -2.33 -10.85
N THR A 112 -19.19 -2.86 -9.67
CA THR A 112 -19.52 -2.27 -8.37
C THR A 112 -18.55 -2.67 -7.27
N GLY A 113 -17.52 -3.46 -7.57
CA GLY A 113 -16.55 -3.93 -6.60
C GLY A 113 -15.54 -2.83 -6.23
N VAL A 114 -15.21 -2.75 -4.96
CA VAL A 114 -14.09 -1.92 -4.45
C VAL A 114 -12.73 -2.55 -4.77
N ALA A 115 -12.69 -3.80 -5.24
CA ALA A 115 -11.49 -4.57 -5.53
C ALA A 115 -11.58 -5.31 -6.85
N ALA A 116 -10.43 -5.60 -7.46
CA ALA A 116 -10.29 -6.58 -8.52
C ALA A 116 -10.02 -7.96 -7.91
N GLU A 117 -10.82 -8.94 -8.28
CA GLU A 117 -10.71 -10.33 -7.84
C GLU A 117 -10.22 -11.23 -8.98
N ALA A 118 -9.90 -12.47 -8.66
CA ALA A 118 -9.48 -13.46 -9.66
C ALA A 118 -10.54 -13.63 -10.77
N GLY A 119 -10.12 -13.45 -12.01
CA GLY A 119 -10.98 -13.46 -13.20
C GLY A 119 -11.42 -12.07 -13.69
N ASP A 120 -11.18 -11.03 -12.91
CA ASP A 120 -11.51 -9.65 -13.31
C ASP A 120 -10.47 -9.07 -14.28
N TYR A 121 -10.95 -8.16 -15.11
CA TYR A 121 -10.11 -7.38 -16.01
C TYR A 121 -9.76 -6.04 -15.38
N ILE A 122 -8.49 -5.68 -15.47
CA ILE A 122 -7.97 -4.37 -15.10
C ILE A 122 -7.64 -3.64 -16.41
N ARG A 123 -8.46 -2.66 -16.75
CA ARG A 123 -8.24 -1.85 -17.94
C ARG A 123 -7.57 -0.56 -17.56
N VAL A 124 -6.44 -0.29 -18.19
CA VAL A 124 -5.70 0.96 -18.08
C VAL A 124 -5.86 1.75 -19.37
N THR A 125 -6.49 2.90 -19.28
CA THR A 125 -6.66 3.82 -20.42
C THR A 125 -5.59 4.89 -20.33
N VAL A 126 -4.86 5.06 -21.42
CA VAL A 126 -3.80 6.07 -21.57
C VAL A 126 -4.43 7.32 -22.16
N SER A 127 -4.29 8.45 -21.47
CA SER A 127 -4.79 9.75 -21.91
C SER A 127 -3.62 10.74 -21.93
N PRO A 128 -2.89 10.86 -23.05
CA PRO A 128 -1.79 11.78 -23.18
C PRO A 128 -2.30 13.24 -23.16
N VAL A 129 -1.50 14.14 -22.61
CA VAL A 129 -1.79 15.58 -22.54
C VAL A 129 -1.04 16.34 -23.64
N ASP A 130 0.12 15.83 -24.02
CA ASP A 130 0.98 16.42 -25.05
C ASP A 130 1.57 15.35 -25.98
N MET A 131 2.39 15.76 -26.93
CA MET A 131 3.02 14.85 -27.90
C MET A 131 3.98 13.87 -27.25
N ASP A 132 4.59 14.24 -26.14
CA ASP A 132 5.54 13.40 -25.40
C ASP A 132 4.84 12.35 -24.53
N GLY A 133 3.52 12.44 -24.37
CA GLY A 133 2.69 11.47 -23.66
C GLY A 133 2.23 10.27 -24.51
N TYR A 134 2.62 10.19 -25.78
CA TYR A 134 2.26 9.08 -26.64
C TYR A 134 3.31 7.97 -26.63
N TYR A 135 2.84 6.73 -26.64
CA TYR A 135 3.65 5.54 -26.88
C TYR A 135 3.45 5.11 -28.33
N TYR A 136 4.56 5.02 -29.08
CA TYR A 136 4.55 4.80 -30.51
C TYR A 136 4.70 3.31 -30.87
N PRO A 137 4.24 2.90 -32.08
CA PRO A 137 4.42 1.53 -32.56
C PRO A 137 5.89 1.10 -32.54
N GLY A 138 6.13 -0.08 -32.00
CA GLY A 138 7.48 -0.64 -31.87
C GLY A 138 8.23 -0.24 -30.61
N GLU A 139 7.70 0.68 -29.82
CA GLU A 139 8.29 1.08 -28.53
C GLU A 139 8.11 -0.01 -27.49
N GLU A 140 9.16 -0.30 -26.71
CA GLU A 140 9.07 -1.19 -25.55
C GLU A 140 8.58 -0.38 -24.36
N VAL A 141 7.49 -0.84 -23.76
CA VAL A 141 6.89 -0.23 -22.56
C VAL A 141 7.01 -1.20 -21.41
N VAL A 142 7.62 -0.75 -20.32
CA VAL A 142 7.65 -1.46 -19.04
C VAL A 142 6.46 -0.99 -18.21
N TRP A 143 5.67 -1.94 -17.74
CA TRP A 143 4.59 -1.64 -16.83
C TRP A 143 4.88 -2.16 -15.44
N ASN A 144 4.48 -1.39 -14.43
CA ASN A 144 4.57 -1.79 -13.03
C ASN A 144 3.25 -1.50 -12.34
N MET A 145 2.86 -2.40 -11.46
CA MET A 145 1.69 -2.27 -10.59
C MET A 145 2.15 -2.32 -9.14
N TYR A 146 1.81 -1.28 -8.36
CA TYR A 146 2.26 -1.09 -6.99
C TYR A 146 1.09 -1.04 -6.02
N ASP A 147 1.34 -1.40 -4.78
CA ASP A 147 0.47 -1.08 -3.64
C ASP A 147 0.93 0.25 -3.03
N LYS A 148 0.10 1.29 -3.09
CA LYS A 148 0.36 2.63 -2.55
C LYS A 148 0.65 2.67 -1.04
N ARG A 149 0.18 1.67 -0.29
CA ARG A 149 0.36 1.62 1.16
C ARG A 149 1.77 1.15 1.54
N THR A 150 2.34 0.28 0.71
CA THR A 150 3.61 -0.39 1.00
C THR A 150 4.74 0.01 0.07
N ASP A 151 4.44 0.73 -1.03
CA ASP A 151 5.32 0.95 -2.18
C ASP A 151 5.84 -0.36 -2.79
N GLY A 152 5.20 -1.49 -2.44
CA GLY A 152 5.58 -2.81 -2.91
C GLY A 152 5.08 -3.08 -4.32
N ILE A 153 5.90 -3.75 -5.13
CA ILE A 153 5.50 -4.19 -6.48
C ILE A 153 4.58 -5.40 -6.35
N ILE A 154 3.37 -5.28 -6.89
CA ILE A 154 2.39 -6.37 -7.01
C ILE A 154 2.73 -7.23 -8.23
N ALA A 155 2.94 -6.58 -9.38
CA ALA A 155 3.28 -7.23 -10.63
C ALA A 155 4.03 -6.27 -11.55
N ASN A 156 4.81 -6.81 -12.46
CA ASN A 156 5.48 -6.03 -13.50
C ASN A 156 5.65 -6.86 -14.77
N GLY A 157 6.01 -6.18 -15.84
CA GLY A 157 6.31 -6.82 -17.11
C GLY A 157 6.62 -5.79 -18.19
N LYS A 158 6.71 -6.29 -19.41
CA LYS A 158 6.96 -5.42 -20.56
C LYS A 158 6.18 -5.90 -21.78
N PHE A 159 5.92 -4.97 -22.67
CA PHE A 159 5.33 -5.25 -23.98
C PHE A 159 5.87 -4.27 -25.02
N VAL A 160 5.63 -4.60 -26.28
CA VAL A 160 5.91 -3.71 -27.39
C VAL A 160 4.59 -3.18 -27.92
N VAL A 161 4.51 -1.89 -28.16
CA VAL A 161 3.33 -1.24 -28.74
C VAL A 161 3.09 -1.76 -30.17
N PRO A 162 1.90 -2.30 -30.46
CA PRO A 162 1.59 -2.88 -31.75
C PRO A 162 1.41 -1.83 -32.87
#